data_c79457368fc44b60fb396d3d0c308e79
#
_entry.id   c79457368fc44b60fb396d3d0c308e79
#
_cell.length_a   1.000
_cell.length_b   1.000
_cell.length_c   1.000
_cell.angle_alpha   90.00
_cell.angle_beta   90.00
_cell.angle_gamma   90.00
#
_symmetry.space_group_name_H-M   'P 1'
#
loop_
_entity.id
_entity.type
_entity.pdbx_description
1 polymer ?
#
loop_
_entity_poly.entity_id
_entity_poly.type
_entity_poly.pdbx_seq_one_letter_code
_entity_poly.pdbx_strand_id
1 'polypeptide(L)'
;MYDSIKIVLSEKDLNNEISFMEEIPCRIVVSVCSENRVVGYLRNMRVEVRGTTLVVEGSLTKWVLGNNYAKPLGIWEIRSGVKALSVALGVPIEKAVVQRLDVAFNFRVKHMPWLYMRRLLYSDGFYSAHIKKETLYFSKHDCQMVFYDKIAEMKSCKRTDDIKQGLEDFEDLNVLRYEFRFKKVKSIFGRTIRGAVSYTHLTLPTSDLV
;
A
#
# COMPACT_ATOMS: atom_id res chain seq x y z
N MET A 1 7.24 6.50 4.48
CA MET A 1 5.76 6.66 4.38
C MET A 1 5.14 5.30 4.10
N TYR A 2 4.21 4.84 4.92
CA TYR A 2 3.43 3.64 4.61
C TYR A 2 2.50 3.97 3.44
N ASP A 3 2.61 3.22 2.35
CA ASP A 3 1.77 3.49 1.16
C ASP A 3 0.68 2.45 1.03
N SER A 4 0.98 1.29 0.49
CA SER A 4 -0.02 0.26 0.22
C SER A 4 0.05 -0.88 1.22
N ILE A 5 -1.10 -1.43 1.54
CA ILE A 5 -1.25 -2.60 2.41
C ILE A 5 -2.11 -3.65 1.71
N LYS A 6 -1.85 -4.92 2.05
CA LYS A 6 -2.77 -6.03 1.85
C LYS A 6 -2.95 -6.75 3.16
N ILE A 7 -4.19 -6.79 3.62
CA ILE A 7 -4.58 -7.42 4.88
C ILE A 7 -5.61 -8.51 4.61
N VAL A 8 -5.60 -9.53 5.46
CA VAL A 8 -6.49 -10.68 5.38
C VAL A 8 -7.07 -10.95 6.75
N LEU A 9 -8.38 -11.11 6.81
CA LEU A 9 -9.13 -11.44 8.01
C LEU A 9 -9.97 -12.69 7.73
N SER A 10 -10.02 -13.62 8.65
CA SER A 10 -10.87 -14.81 8.57
C SER A 10 -12.01 -14.70 9.57
N GLU A 11 -13.20 -15.20 9.21
CA GLU A 11 -14.33 -15.32 10.14
C GLU A 11 -13.97 -16.13 11.38
N LYS A 12 -13.06 -17.11 11.24
CA LYS A 12 -12.52 -17.89 12.37
C LYS A 12 -11.76 -17.02 13.38
N ASP A 13 -11.08 -15.95 12.93
CA ASP A 13 -10.42 -15.00 13.83
C ASP A 13 -11.43 -14.14 14.61
N LEU A 14 -12.71 -14.19 14.23
CA LEU A 14 -13.86 -13.49 14.85
C LEU A 14 -14.84 -14.46 15.51
N ASN A 15 -14.43 -15.70 15.79
CA ASN A 15 -15.29 -16.75 16.36
C ASN A 15 -16.54 -17.06 15.52
N ASN A 16 -16.50 -16.74 14.21
CA ASN A 16 -17.61 -16.84 13.25
C ASN A 16 -18.87 -16.03 13.65
N GLU A 17 -18.69 -14.93 14.40
CA GLU A 17 -19.78 -14.02 14.80
C GLU A 17 -20.27 -13.14 13.66
N ILE A 18 -19.47 -12.99 12.60
CA ILE A 18 -19.74 -12.11 11.45
C ILE A 18 -19.60 -12.92 10.17
N SER A 19 -20.63 -12.92 9.32
CA SER A 19 -20.56 -13.45 7.96
C SER A 19 -20.10 -12.37 6.99
N PHE A 20 -18.92 -12.51 6.40
CA PHE A 20 -18.41 -11.52 5.44
C PHE A 20 -19.23 -11.48 4.16
N MET A 21 -19.81 -12.60 3.73
CA MET A 21 -20.64 -12.65 2.53
C MET A 21 -21.95 -11.86 2.68
N GLU A 22 -22.45 -11.71 3.92
CA GLU A 22 -23.66 -10.98 4.23
C GLU A 22 -23.37 -9.48 4.51
N GLU A 23 -22.34 -9.20 5.31
CA GLU A 23 -22.06 -7.86 5.82
C GLU A 23 -21.32 -6.95 4.82
N ILE A 24 -20.37 -7.48 4.07
CA ILE A 24 -19.50 -6.65 3.23
C ILE A 24 -20.18 -6.10 1.98
N PRO A 25 -21.05 -6.83 1.26
CA PRO A 25 -21.64 -6.33 0.01
C PRO A 25 -22.40 -5.02 0.14
N CYS A 26 -23.08 -4.79 1.26
CA CYS A 26 -23.85 -3.55 1.49
C CYS A 26 -22.96 -2.32 1.82
N ARG A 27 -21.65 -2.53 2.05
CA ARG A 27 -20.70 -1.50 2.47
C ARG A 27 -19.73 -1.05 1.40
N ILE A 28 -19.74 -1.71 0.25
CA ILE A 28 -18.81 -1.47 -0.87
C ILE A 28 -19.55 -1.26 -2.17
N VAL A 29 -18.88 -0.64 -3.13
CA VAL A 29 -19.37 -0.62 -4.52
C VAL A 29 -18.97 -1.95 -5.17
N VAL A 30 -19.92 -2.86 -5.29
CA VAL A 30 -19.69 -4.21 -5.81
C VAL A 30 -19.44 -4.17 -7.31
N SER A 31 -18.40 -4.86 -7.76
CA SER A 31 -18.05 -5.04 -9.19
C SER A 31 -18.23 -6.47 -9.67
N VAL A 32 -18.07 -7.46 -8.78
CA VAL A 32 -18.29 -8.89 -9.07
C VAL A 32 -18.99 -9.52 -7.88
N CYS A 33 -20.04 -10.30 -8.12
CA CYS A 33 -20.76 -11.06 -7.10
C CYS A 33 -21.06 -12.46 -7.62
N SER A 34 -20.72 -13.49 -6.82
CA SER A 34 -21.08 -14.89 -7.02
C SER A 34 -21.30 -15.56 -5.67
N GLU A 35 -21.77 -16.79 -5.65
CA GLU A 35 -22.11 -17.54 -4.41
C GLU A 35 -21.01 -17.50 -3.34
N ASN A 36 -19.74 -17.63 -3.76
CA ASN A 36 -18.61 -17.72 -2.83
C ASN A 36 -17.60 -16.58 -2.96
N ARG A 37 -17.93 -15.54 -3.75
CA ARG A 37 -16.97 -14.45 -4.01
C ARG A 37 -17.69 -13.14 -4.28
N VAL A 38 -17.29 -12.12 -3.53
CA VAL A 38 -17.68 -10.72 -3.78
C VAL A 38 -16.41 -9.91 -3.95
N VAL A 39 -16.36 -9.08 -4.99
CA VAL A 39 -15.28 -8.11 -5.20
C VAL A 39 -15.87 -6.73 -5.44
N GLY A 40 -15.30 -5.74 -4.81
CA GLY A 40 -15.72 -4.36 -5.00
C GLY A 40 -14.70 -3.38 -4.45
N TYR A 41 -15.14 -2.15 -4.28
CA TYR A 41 -14.29 -1.05 -3.83
C TYR A 41 -14.97 -0.25 -2.74
N LEU A 42 -14.19 0.10 -1.74
CA LEU A 42 -14.52 1.10 -0.74
C LEU A 42 -13.52 2.25 -0.91
N ARG A 43 -13.92 3.31 -1.62
CA ARG A 43 -13.03 4.39 -2.08
C ARG A 43 -11.87 3.81 -2.89
N ASN A 44 -10.63 4.02 -2.43
CA ASN A 44 -9.40 3.51 -3.07
C ASN A 44 -8.97 2.10 -2.59
N MET A 45 -9.74 1.49 -1.67
CA MET A 45 -9.46 0.14 -1.16
C MET A 45 -10.23 -0.89 -1.98
N ARG A 46 -9.52 -1.84 -2.58
CA ARG A 46 -10.13 -3.04 -3.17
C ARG A 46 -10.48 -4.01 -2.06
N VAL A 47 -11.71 -4.44 -2.03
CA VAL A 47 -12.25 -5.37 -1.03
C VAL A 47 -12.70 -6.63 -1.74
N GLU A 48 -12.27 -7.77 -1.25
CA GLU A 48 -12.64 -9.07 -1.81
C GLU A 48 -12.99 -10.04 -0.67
N VAL A 49 -14.18 -10.62 -0.75
CA VAL A 49 -14.60 -11.73 0.09
C VAL A 49 -14.50 -13.02 -0.72
N ARG A 50 -13.91 -14.05 -0.14
CA ARG A 50 -13.84 -15.42 -0.69
C ARG A 50 -14.26 -16.40 0.39
N GLY A 51 -15.50 -16.87 0.33
CA GLY A 51 -16.10 -17.68 1.40
C GLY A 51 -15.97 -16.95 2.74
N THR A 52 -15.24 -17.53 3.69
CA THR A 52 -15.01 -17.00 5.05
C THR A 52 -13.78 -16.07 5.18
N THR A 53 -13.22 -15.62 4.07
CA THR A 53 -12.00 -14.80 4.06
C THR A 53 -12.24 -13.45 3.44
N LEU A 54 -11.93 -12.39 4.17
CA LEU A 54 -11.93 -11.00 3.72
C LEU A 54 -10.49 -10.58 3.40
N VAL A 55 -10.30 -10.04 2.20
CA VAL A 55 -9.04 -9.44 1.74
C VAL A 55 -9.29 -7.96 1.44
N VAL A 56 -8.48 -7.08 2.02
CA VAL A 56 -8.50 -5.65 1.73
C VAL A 56 -7.13 -5.21 1.25
N GLU A 57 -7.08 -4.55 0.10
CA GLU A 57 -5.83 -4.10 -0.53
C GLU A 57 -5.98 -2.69 -1.08
N GLY A 58 -5.00 -1.82 -0.80
CA GLY A 58 -4.97 -0.47 -1.33
C GLY A 58 -3.98 0.44 -0.62
N SER A 59 -3.93 1.70 -1.03
CA SER A 59 -3.07 2.69 -0.39
C SER A 59 -3.72 3.24 0.88
N LEU A 60 -3.12 2.94 2.03
CA LEU A 60 -3.55 3.47 3.32
C LEU A 60 -3.36 5.00 3.37
N THR A 61 -2.30 5.50 2.73
CA THR A 61 -2.07 6.94 2.63
C THR A 61 -3.18 7.64 1.85
N LYS A 62 -3.61 7.10 0.72
CA LYS A 62 -4.75 7.63 -0.03
C LYS A 62 -6.07 7.51 0.75
N TRP A 63 -6.24 6.44 1.51
CA TRP A 63 -7.43 6.27 2.36
C TRP A 63 -7.56 7.38 3.40
N VAL A 64 -6.44 7.77 4.03
CA VAL A 64 -6.41 8.77 5.11
C VAL A 64 -6.35 10.20 4.58
N LEU A 65 -5.47 10.46 3.60
CA LEU A 65 -5.13 11.80 3.13
C LEU A 65 -5.75 12.18 1.78
N GLY A 66 -6.41 11.24 1.09
CA GLY A 66 -6.89 11.43 -0.27
C GLY A 66 -5.80 11.24 -1.34
N ASN A 67 -4.54 11.44 -1.01
CA ASN A 67 -3.39 11.32 -1.91
C ASN A 67 -2.21 10.61 -1.27
N ASN A 68 -1.17 10.27 -2.05
CA ASN A 68 0.05 9.61 -1.55
C ASN A 68 1.33 10.34 -1.97
N TYR A 69 1.26 11.65 -2.14
CA TYR A 69 2.40 12.47 -2.55
C TYR A 69 2.69 13.62 -1.59
N ALA A 70 1.68 14.18 -0.90
CA ALA A 70 1.81 15.41 -0.14
C ALA A 70 2.67 15.24 1.12
N LYS A 71 2.33 14.28 1.98
CA LYS A 71 3.06 14.02 3.22
C LYS A 71 3.06 12.54 3.62
N PRO A 72 4.02 12.09 4.44
CA PRO A 72 3.97 10.76 5.05
C PRO A 72 2.89 10.70 6.14
N LEU A 73 2.31 9.51 6.34
CA LEU A 73 1.45 9.24 7.50
C LEU A 73 2.29 9.10 8.75
N GLY A 74 1.88 9.80 9.80
CA GLY A 74 2.32 9.54 11.17
C GLY A 74 1.65 8.30 11.77
N ILE A 75 2.19 7.80 12.89
CA ILE A 75 1.67 6.60 13.55
C ILE A 75 0.21 6.75 14.01
N TRP A 76 -0.16 7.93 14.48
CA TRP A 76 -1.51 8.24 14.92
C TRP A 76 -2.50 8.27 13.75
N GLU A 77 -2.09 8.82 12.61
CA GLU A 77 -2.88 8.83 11.37
C GLU A 77 -3.11 7.41 10.85
N ILE A 78 -2.09 6.53 10.94
CA ILE A 78 -2.21 5.11 10.58
C ILE A 78 -3.26 4.42 11.46
N ARG A 79 -3.16 4.59 12.78
CA ARG A 79 -4.12 4.00 13.73
C ARG A 79 -5.55 4.48 13.49
N SER A 80 -5.72 5.78 13.33
CA SER A 80 -7.02 6.38 13.02
C SER A 80 -7.56 5.90 11.68
N GLY A 81 -6.69 5.76 10.67
CA GLY A 81 -7.07 5.25 9.34
C GLY A 81 -7.53 3.79 9.38
N VAL A 82 -6.83 2.93 10.12
CA VAL A 82 -7.25 1.53 10.32
C VAL A 82 -8.58 1.45 11.06
N LYS A 83 -8.75 2.26 12.12
CA LYS A 83 -10.03 2.34 12.85
C LYS A 83 -11.18 2.82 11.96
N ALA A 84 -10.94 3.85 11.15
CA ALA A 84 -11.92 4.35 10.19
C ALA A 84 -12.29 3.28 9.14
N LEU A 85 -11.31 2.49 8.69
CA LEU A 85 -11.55 1.37 7.78
C LEU A 85 -12.37 0.26 8.44
N SER A 86 -12.10 -0.04 9.73
CA SER A 86 -12.89 -1.00 10.52
C SER A 86 -14.35 -0.57 10.63
N VAL A 87 -14.59 0.71 10.95
CA VAL A 87 -15.96 1.26 11.04
C VAL A 87 -16.65 1.21 9.68
N ALA A 88 -15.96 1.61 8.62
CA ALA A 88 -16.54 1.65 7.27
C ALA A 88 -16.91 0.25 6.74
N LEU A 89 -16.12 -0.77 7.06
CA LEU A 89 -16.38 -2.16 6.68
C LEU A 89 -17.24 -2.93 7.71
N GLY A 90 -17.46 -2.37 8.91
CA GLY A 90 -18.20 -3.04 9.98
C GLY A 90 -17.50 -4.26 10.57
N VAL A 91 -16.19 -4.39 10.39
CA VAL A 91 -15.40 -5.53 10.85
C VAL A 91 -14.10 -5.05 11.52
N PRO A 92 -13.59 -5.77 12.53
CA PRO A 92 -12.39 -5.35 13.28
C PRO A 92 -11.11 -5.59 12.46
N ILE A 93 -10.80 -4.68 11.56
CA ILE A 93 -9.61 -4.73 10.67
C ILE A 93 -8.30 -4.78 11.47
N GLU A 94 -8.28 -4.29 12.70
CA GLU A 94 -7.13 -4.38 13.62
C GLU A 94 -6.78 -5.84 13.98
N LYS A 95 -7.69 -6.79 13.83
CA LYS A 95 -7.42 -8.23 13.98
C LYS A 95 -6.84 -8.89 12.71
N ALA A 96 -6.92 -8.20 11.57
CA ALA A 96 -6.46 -8.72 10.29
C ALA A 96 -4.94 -8.96 10.25
N VAL A 97 -4.52 -9.96 9.49
CA VAL A 97 -3.10 -10.26 9.24
C VAL A 97 -2.60 -9.42 8.09
N VAL A 98 -1.48 -8.73 8.27
CA VAL A 98 -0.79 -8.00 7.21
C VAL A 98 0.00 -8.99 6.35
N GLN A 99 -0.41 -9.18 5.10
CA GLN A 99 0.29 -10.03 4.14
C GLN A 99 1.34 -9.26 3.34
N ARG A 100 1.00 -8.03 2.91
CA ARG A 100 1.89 -7.14 2.15
C ARG A 100 1.88 -5.75 2.77
N LEU A 101 3.05 -5.14 2.76
CA LEU A 101 3.24 -3.76 3.18
C LEU A 101 4.20 -3.07 2.22
N ASP A 102 3.82 -1.91 1.71
CA ASP A 102 4.69 -1.09 0.88
C ASP A 102 5.05 0.20 1.64
N VAL A 103 6.33 0.49 1.69
CA VAL A 103 6.86 1.75 2.24
C VAL A 103 7.43 2.57 1.10
N ALA A 104 7.05 3.83 1.01
CA ALA A 104 7.44 4.68 -0.11
C ALA A 104 8.02 6.01 0.36
N PHE A 105 8.94 6.55 -0.46
CA PHE A 105 9.55 7.86 -0.26
C PHE A 105 9.57 8.61 -1.59
N ASN A 106 9.31 9.90 -1.54
CA ASN A 106 9.41 10.80 -2.68
C ASN A 106 10.63 11.71 -2.48
N PHE A 107 11.59 11.62 -3.39
CA PHE A 107 12.79 12.43 -3.37
C PHE A 107 12.69 13.51 -4.46
N ARG A 108 12.80 14.78 -4.07
CA ARG A 108 13.01 15.86 -5.03
C ARG A 108 14.44 15.76 -5.54
N VAL A 109 14.61 15.63 -6.84
CA VAL A 109 15.92 15.44 -7.46
C VAL A 109 16.19 16.55 -8.48
N LYS A 110 17.48 16.86 -8.68
CA LYS A 110 17.91 17.97 -9.58
C LYS A 110 17.63 17.65 -11.05
N HIS A 111 17.80 16.39 -11.45
CA HIS A 111 17.67 15.96 -12.84
C HIS A 111 16.48 15.02 -12.99
N MET A 112 16.10 14.71 -14.23
CA MET A 112 15.02 13.77 -14.53
C MET A 112 15.25 12.41 -13.85
N PRO A 113 14.25 11.83 -13.21
CA PRO A 113 14.37 10.58 -12.44
C PRO A 113 15.02 9.42 -13.21
N TRP A 114 14.78 9.31 -14.53
CA TRP A 114 15.37 8.27 -15.35
C TRP A 114 16.91 8.30 -15.41
N LEU A 115 17.55 9.48 -15.25
CA LEU A 115 19.01 9.59 -15.18
C LEU A 115 19.59 8.90 -13.95
N TYR A 116 18.88 8.97 -12.82
CA TYR A 116 19.26 8.27 -11.59
C TYR A 116 19.03 6.77 -11.73
N MET A 117 17.86 6.37 -12.24
CA MET A 117 17.52 4.95 -12.41
C MET A 117 18.48 4.18 -13.31
N ARG A 118 18.96 4.80 -14.39
CA ARG A 118 19.96 4.20 -15.28
C ARG A 118 21.32 3.96 -14.63
N ARG A 119 21.63 4.62 -13.54
CA ARG A 119 22.88 4.48 -12.79
C ARG A 119 22.78 3.50 -11.63
N LEU A 120 21.58 3.09 -11.26
CA LEU A 120 21.32 2.08 -10.25
C LEU A 120 21.41 0.68 -10.91
N LEU A 121 22.62 0.16 -11.03
CA LEU A 121 22.88 -1.09 -11.76
C LEU A 121 22.77 -2.33 -10.87
N TYR A 122 22.98 -2.17 -9.56
CA TYR A 122 23.09 -3.26 -8.61
C TYR A 122 22.57 -2.85 -7.24
N SER A 123 22.01 -3.81 -6.52
CA SER A 123 21.69 -3.69 -5.11
C SER A 123 22.01 -5.00 -4.41
N ASP A 124 22.83 -4.94 -3.36
CA ASP A 124 23.26 -6.12 -2.62
C ASP A 124 22.08 -6.94 -2.09
N GLY A 125 22.17 -8.25 -2.22
CA GLY A 125 21.12 -9.18 -1.81
C GLY A 125 19.86 -9.22 -2.70
N PHE A 126 19.83 -8.52 -3.86
CA PHE A 126 18.76 -8.62 -4.85
C PHE A 126 19.23 -9.35 -6.11
N TYR A 127 18.36 -10.20 -6.69
CA TYR A 127 18.74 -11.11 -7.77
C TYR A 127 18.97 -10.42 -9.11
N SER A 128 18.16 -9.41 -9.42
CA SER A 128 18.24 -8.74 -10.72
C SER A 128 17.65 -7.34 -10.67
N ALA A 129 18.26 -6.45 -11.44
CA ALA A 129 17.66 -5.20 -11.85
C ALA A 129 16.98 -5.40 -13.21
N HIS A 130 15.76 -4.96 -13.37
CA HIS A 130 15.14 -4.89 -14.68
C HIS A 130 14.29 -3.61 -14.82
N ILE A 131 14.29 -3.06 -16.01
CA ILE A 131 13.49 -1.90 -16.35
C ILE A 131 12.28 -2.38 -17.15
N LYS A 132 11.09 -2.06 -16.67
CA LYS A 132 9.85 -2.29 -17.39
C LYS A 132 9.16 -0.95 -17.59
N LYS A 133 9.03 -0.51 -18.85
CA LYS A 133 8.65 0.85 -19.18
C LYS A 133 9.66 1.83 -18.53
N GLU A 134 9.19 2.78 -17.76
CA GLU A 134 10.00 3.79 -17.05
C GLU A 134 10.14 3.49 -15.54
N THR A 135 10.07 2.21 -15.17
CA THR A 135 10.16 1.77 -13.78
C THR A 135 11.28 0.75 -13.63
N LEU A 136 12.18 1.01 -12.68
CA LEU A 136 13.28 0.11 -12.32
C LEU A 136 12.86 -0.75 -11.14
N TYR A 137 13.09 -2.06 -11.26
CA TYR A 137 12.79 -3.07 -10.24
C TYR A 137 14.06 -3.79 -9.82
N PHE A 138 14.28 -3.90 -8.52
CA PHE A 138 15.18 -4.88 -7.91
C PHE A 138 14.31 -5.87 -7.15
N SER A 139 14.43 -7.15 -7.49
CA SER A 139 13.56 -8.18 -6.95
C SER A 139 14.32 -9.18 -6.10
N LYS A 140 13.68 -9.60 -5.01
CA LYS A 140 14.04 -10.72 -4.16
C LYS A 140 12.77 -11.53 -3.90
N HIS A 141 12.89 -12.77 -3.40
CA HIS A 141 11.74 -13.64 -3.18
C HIS A 141 10.61 -12.99 -2.37
N ASP A 142 10.96 -12.33 -1.27
CA ASP A 142 9.99 -11.81 -0.30
C ASP A 142 9.80 -10.29 -0.33
N CYS A 143 10.66 -9.58 -1.06
CA CYS A 143 10.60 -8.13 -1.18
C CYS A 143 11.02 -7.63 -2.56
N GLN A 144 10.75 -6.36 -2.81
CA GLN A 144 11.09 -5.70 -4.06
C GLN A 144 11.32 -4.22 -3.79
N MET A 145 12.39 -3.67 -4.38
CA MET A 145 12.56 -2.22 -4.49
C MET A 145 12.07 -1.78 -5.86
N VAL A 146 11.39 -0.65 -5.90
CA VAL A 146 10.84 -0.07 -7.11
C VAL A 146 11.17 1.41 -7.15
N PHE A 147 11.70 1.86 -8.29
CA PHE A 147 12.02 3.25 -8.54
C PHE A 147 11.28 3.73 -9.79
N TYR A 148 10.69 4.89 -9.74
CA TYR A 148 10.01 5.49 -10.89
C TYR A 148 9.83 7.00 -10.76
N ASP A 149 9.53 7.63 -11.90
CA ASP A 149 9.16 9.03 -11.96
C ASP A 149 7.71 9.19 -11.46
N LYS A 150 7.56 9.86 -10.30
CA LYS A 150 6.24 10.07 -9.69
C LYS A 150 5.37 11.01 -10.50
N ILE A 151 5.96 12.01 -11.14
CA ILE A 151 5.21 12.96 -11.98
C ILE A 151 4.72 12.28 -13.26
N ALA A 152 5.57 11.50 -13.91
CA ALA A 152 5.18 10.71 -15.09
C ALA A 152 4.07 9.71 -14.75
N GLU A 153 4.15 9.06 -13.60
CA GLU A 153 3.08 8.14 -13.10
C GLU A 153 1.77 8.90 -12.90
N MET A 154 1.78 10.04 -12.22
CA MET A 154 0.58 10.86 -12.00
C MET A 154 -0.03 11.36 -13.32
N LYS A 155 0.79 11.75 -14.31
CA LYS A 155 0.34 12.15 -15.65
C LYS A 155 -0.30 11.00 -16.42
N SER A 156 0.12 9.76 -16.19
CA SER A 156 -0.42 8.55 -16.84
C SER A 156 -1.72 8.05 -16.22
N CYS A 157 -2.06 8.48 -15.00
CA CYS A 157 -3.30 8.10 -14.34
C CYS A 157 -4.52 8.85 -14.88
N LYS A 158 -5.72 8.31 -14.66
CA LYS A 158 -6.96 9.08 -14.91
C LYS A 158 -6.91 10.35 -14.07
N ARG A 159 -7.12 11.49 -14.71
CA ARG A 159 -7.09 12.81 -14.06
C ARG A 159 -8.31 12.98 -13.14
N THR A 160 -8.13 12.66 -11.88
CA THR A 160 -9.02 13.07 -10.80
C THR A 160 -8.59 14.46 -10.30
N ASP A 161 -9.45 15.15 -9.56
CA ASP A 161 -9.11 16.49 -9.05
C ASP A 161 -7.90 16.45 -8.10
N ASP A 162 -7.76 15.39 -7.29
CA ASP A 162 -6.58 15.17 -6.44
C ASP A 162 -5.27 15.07 -7.27
N ILE A 163 -5.33 14.40 -8.44
CA ILE A 163 -4.16 14.26 -9.32
C ILE A 163 -3.83 15.58 -9.99
N LYS A 164 -4.84 16.37 -10.40
CA LYS A 164 -4.63 17.70 -10.98
C LYS A 164 -3.94 18.62 -9.97
N GLN A 165 -4.48 18.71 -8.76
CA GLN A 165 -3.88 19.48 -7.67
C GLN A 165 -2.44 19.04 -7.39
N GLY A 166 -2.19 17.74 -7.32
CA GLY A 166 -0.85 17.22 -7.11
C GLY A 166 0.11 17.53 -8.24
N LEU A 167 -0.36 17.60 -9.48
CA LEU A 167 0.46 17.98 -10.62
C LEU A 167 0.80 19.49 -10.58
N GLU A 168 -0.14 20.35 -10.18
CA GLU A 168 0.09 21.78 -9.97
C GLU A 168 1.14 22.01 -8.87
N ASP A 169 1.05 21.28 -7.73
CA ASP A 169 2.00 21.37 -6.61
C ASP A 169 3.43 20.94 -6.98
N PHE A 170 3.59 20.16 -8.05
CA PHE A 170 4.87 19.56 -8.48
C PHE A 170 5.28 19.94 -9.90
N GLU A 171 4.65 20.94 -10.54
CA GLU A 171 4.74 21.24 -11.98
C GLU A 171 6.18 21.35 -12.48
N ASP A 172 7.05 21.98 -11.72
CA ASP A 172 8.46 22.22 -12.07
C ASP A 172 9.44 21.30 -11.33
N LEU A 173 8.96 20.23 -10.70
CA LEU A 173 9.78 19.35 -9.89
C LEU A 173 10.07 18.03 -10.57
N ASN A 174 11.29 17.54 -10.38
CA ASN A 174 11.63 16.14 -10.64
C ASN A 174 11.47 15.33 -9.35
N VAL A 175 10.58 14.34 -9.35
CA VAL A 175 10.32 13.53 -8.16
C VAL A 175 10.61 12.06 -8.46
N LEU A 176 11.72 11.57 -7.92
CA LEU A 176 12.04 10.15 -7.91
C LEU A 176 11.32 9.48 -6.74
N ARG A 177 10.42 8.56 -7.03
CA ARG A 177 9.78 7.73 -6.01
C ARG A 177 10.52 6.43 -5.85
N TYR A 178 10.77 6.09 -4.60
CA TYR A 178 11.28 4.80 -4.14
C TYR A 178 10.20 4.09 -3.35
N GLU A 179 9.95 2.83 -3.66
CA GLU A 179 9.07 1.96 -2.90
C GLU A 179 9.81 0.69 -2.48
N PHE A 180 9.72 0.36 -1.21
CA PHE A 180 10.12 -0.94 -0.70
C PHE A 180 8.87 -1.76 -0.41
N ARG A 181 8.68 -2.84 -1.17
CA ARG A 181 7.51 -3.71 -1.12
C ARG A 181 7.84 -4.99 -0.36
N PHE A 182 7.31 -5.14 0.83
CA PHE A 182 7.35 -6.38 1.61
C PHE A 182 6.23 -7.30 1.11
N LYS A 183 6.54 -8.23 0.19
CA LYS A 183 5.55 -9.14 -0.43
C LYS A 183 5.08 -10.24 0.51
N LYS A 184 5.92 -10.64 1.47
CA LYS A 184 5.66 -11.68 2.47
C LYS A 184 6.10 -11.18 3.85
N VAL A 185 5.27 -10.40 4.49
CA VAL A 185 5.58 -9.76 5.77
C VAL A 185 5.97 -10.77 6.85
N LYS A 186 5.26 -11.92 6.93
CA LYS A 186 5.58 -12.99 7.89
C LYS A 186 6.99 -13.56 7.69
N SER A 187 7.41 -13.77 6.46
CA SER A 187 8.74 -14.32 6.13
C SER A 187 9.87 -13.37 6.55
N ILE A 188 9.67 -12.08 6.32
CA ILE A 188 10.69 -11.06 6.57
C ILE A 188 10.85 -10.77 8.06
N PHE A 189 9.75 -10.66 8.79
CA PHE A 189 9.77 -10.30 10.21
C PHE A 189 9.74 -11.51 11.16
N GLY A 190 9.75 -12.73 10.63
CA GLY A 190 9.75 -13.98 11.40
C GLY A 190 8.47 -14.23 12.22
N ARG A 191 7.46 -13.37 12.11
CA ARG A 191 6.19 -13.44 12.83
C ARG A 191 5.03 -12.90 12.03
N THR A 192 3.81 -13.34 12.38
CA THR A 192 2.59 -12.77 11.85
C THR A 192 2.34 -11.41 12.49
N ILE A 193 2.16 -10.39 11.65
CA ILE A 193 1.83 -9.03 12.09
C ILE A 193 0.32 -8.85 11.97
N ARG A 194 -0.34 -8.55 13.08
CA ARG A 194 -1.78 -8.27 13.13
C ARG A 194 -2.02 -6.82 13.50
N GLY A 195 -2.91 -6.18 12.77
CA GLY A 195 -3.52 -4.90 13.09
C GLY A 195 -2.60 -3.70 13.25
N ALA A 196 -3.19 -2.59 13.62
CA ALA A 196 -2.51 -1.31 13.79
C ALA A 196 -1.46 -1.29 14.91
N VAL A 197 -1.60 -2.15 15.93
CA VAL A 197 -0.68 -2.23 17.07
C VAL A 197 0.70 -2.74 16.65
N SER A 198 0.73 -3.60 15.62
CA SER A 198 1.98 -4.15 15.10
C SER A 198 2.84 -3.14 14.32
N TYR A 199 2.25 -2.04 13.85
CA TYR A 199 3.01 -0.98 13.18
C TYR A 199 3.92 -0.19 14.14
N THR A 200 3.67 -0.23 15.46
CA THR A 200 4.53 0.43 16.45
C THR A 200 5.90 -0.23 16.60
N HIS A 201 6.04 -1.48 16.16
CA HIS A 201 7.31 -2.23 16.20
C HIS A 201 8.03 -2.27 14.85
N LEU A 202 7.46 -1.66 13.82
CA LEU A 202 8.09 -1.46 12.51
C LEU A 202 8.78 -0.09 12.46
N THR A 203 9.42 0.34 13.55
CA THR A 203 10.44 1.39 13.44
C THR A 203 11.58 0.81 12.63
N LEU A 204 11.68 1.23 11.37
CA LEU A 204 12.94 1.07 10.64
C LEU A 204 14.03 1.71 11.49
N PRO A 205 15.18 1.07 11.69
CA PRO A 205 16.29 1.70 12.36
C PRO A 205 16.65 2.97 11.59
N THR A 206 16.36 4.12 12.20
CA THR A 206 16.66 5.45 11.62
C THR A 206 18.09 5.89 11.95
N SER A 207 18.92 4.99 12.50
CA SER A 207 20.20 5.36 13.08
C SER A 207 21.40 5.30 12.13
N ASP A 208 21.27 4.85 10.86
CA ASP A 208 22.45 4.66 10.01
C ASP A 208 22.37 5.33 8.62
N LEU A 209 21.66 6.44 8.50
CA LEU A 209 21.72 7.32 7.31
C LEU A 209 22.22 8.72 7.72
N VAL A 210 23.50 8.80 8.08
CA VAL A 210 24.29 10.03 8.07
C VAL A 210 25.21 9.99 6.86
#